data_0d98439495a959078505c56423fe78cf
#
_entry.id   0d98439495a959078505c56423fe78cf
#
_cell.length_a   1.000
_cell.length_b   1.000
_cell.length_c   1.000
_cell.angle_alpha   90.00
_cell.angle_beta   90.00
_cell.angle_gamma   90.00
#
_symmetry.space_group_name_H-M   'P 1'
#
loop_
_entity.id
_entity.type
_entity.pdbx_description
1 polymer ?
#
loop_
_entity_poly.entity_id
_entity_poly.type
_entity_poly.pdbx_seq_one_letter_code
_entity_poly.pdbx_strand_id
1 'polypeptide(L)'
;MENREFYIDHDGIALHAKLTFPAEKKEKYPLLIIEHGYTGDMEEPHIVGVAQAATDIGFAALRIELYGHGKSGGTFREHTIVKWISEMLTVIDYAKSLDFVDGLYLAGHSQGGLTAMLVGAMERDVLDGLIPLAPAIVIRDMALKGCVFEAEFDPDHIPDEINPSEDRVLSGNYVRAAQMLPVDEAISRFKKPVLIVHADTDETVPVSYAFEAAEKYSNVQLVIIEGDTHCYDHKLPEVIKAVKDFLIRTETERKKH
;
A
#
# COMPACT_ATOMS: atom_id res chain seq x y z
N MET A 1 -19.14 1.32 -15.61
CA MET A 1 -18.54 1.90 -14.38
C MET A 1 -18.19 3.36 -14.66
N GLU A 2 -18.49 4.24 -13.74
CA GLU A 2 -18.08 5.66 -13.84
C GLU A 2 -16.65 5.78 -13.30
N ASN A 3 -15.76 6.39 -14.08
CA ASN A 3 -14.38 6.65 -13.69
C ASN A 3 -14.15 8.16 -13.68
N ARG A 4 -13.43 8.65 -12.67
CA ARG A 4 -13.01 10.05 -12.56
C ARG A 4 -11.52 10.09 -12.31
N GLU A 5 -10.77 10.76 -13.17
CA GLU A 5 -9.35 11.10 -12.95
C GLU A 5 -9.25 12.54 -12.48
N PHE A 6 -8.43 12.80 -11.47
CA PHE A 6 -8.25 14.10 -10.87
C PHE A 6 -6.94 14.16 -10.09
N TYR A 7 -6.66 15.29 -9.46
CA TYR A 7 -5.50 15.45 -8.60
C TYR A 7 -5.93 15.85 -7.19
N ILE A 8 -5.26 15.29 -6.19
CA ILE A 8 -5.37 15.68 -4.79
C ILE A 8 -4.15 16.53 -4.48
N ASP A 9 -4.36 17.74 -3.94
CA ASP A 9 -3.25 18.61 -3.54
C ASP A 9 -2.71 18.17 -2.18
N HIS A 10 -1.38 17.99 -2.10
CA HIS A 10 -0.64 17.75 -0.87
C HIS A 10 0.50 18.76 -0.79
N ASP A 11 0.31 19.85 -0.05
CA ASP A 11 1.29 20.91 0.16
C ASP A 11 1.91 21.46 -1.17
N GLY A 12 1.08 21.62 -2.19
CA GLY A 12 1.49 22.07 -3.53
C GLY A 12 2.01 20.95 -4.44
N ILE A 13 1.99 19.72 -4.01
CA ILE A 13 2.27 18.52 -4.83
C ILE A 13 0.93 17.95 -5.31
N ALA A 14 0.74 17.88 -6.63
CA ALA A 14 -0.44 17.30 -7.23
C ALA A 14 -0.31 15.76 -7.26
N LEU A 15 -1.13 15.04 -6.49
CA LEU A 15 -1.18 13.58 -6.48
C LEU A 15 -2.25 13.10 -7.47
N HIS A 16 -1.84 12.36 -8.48
CA HIS A 16 -2.75 11.83 -9.49
C HIS A 16 -3.59 10.68 -8.94
N ALA A 17 -4.89 10.79 -9.09
CA ALA A 17 -5.87 9.88 -8.52
C ALA A 17 -6.92 9.42 -9.53
N LYS A 18 -7.41 8.21 -9.38
CA LYS A 18 -8.48 7.63 -10.19
C LYS A 18 -9.52 6.94 -9.30
N LEU A 19 -10.71 7.52 -9.28
CA LEU A 19 -11.86 6.99 -8.56
C LEU A 19 -12.76 6.20 -9.51
N THR A 20 -13.03 4.96 -9.17
CA THR A 20 -13.90 4.05 -9.92
C THR A 20 -15.09 3.64 -9.05
N PHE A 21 -16.30 3.77 -9.58
CA PHE A 21 -17.51 3.35 -8.89
C PHE A 21 -17.98 1.96 -9.35
N PRO A 22 -18.65 1.19 -8.50
CA PRO A 22 -19.30 -0.05 -8.90
C PRO A 22 -20.42 0.22 -9.94
N ALA A 23 -20.83 -0.83 -10.65
CA ALA A 23 -21.91 -0.71 -11.65
C ALA A 23 -23.27 -0.38 -11.00
N GLU A 24 -23.54 -0.94 -9.82
CA GLU A 24 -24.75 -0.64 -9.06
C GLU A 24 -24.63 0.73 -8.38
N LYS A 25 -25.54 1.65 -8.71
CA LYS A 25 -25.56 2.98 -8.09
C LYS A 25 -26.20 2.93 -6.71
N LYS A 26 -25.51 3.47 -5.71
CA LYS A 26 -25.95 3.63 -4.33
C LYS A 26 -25.73 5.07 -3.87
N GLU A 27 -26.36 5.46 -2.78
CA GLU A 27 -26.11 6.75 -2.14
C GLU A 27 -24.74 6.76 -1.44
N LYS A 28 -24.38 5.63 -0.81
CA LYS A 28 -23.12 5.46 -0.08
C LYS A 28 -22.42 4.16 -0.45
N TYR A 29 -21.09 4.21 -0.37
CA TYR A 29 -20.21 3.09 -0.67
C TYR A 29 -19.11 2.97 0.38
N PRO A 30 -18.68 1.77 0.77
CA PRO A 30 -17.36 1.61 1.32
C PRO A 30 -16.32 1.92 0.23
N LEU A 31 -15.21 2.54 0.62
CA LEU A 31 -14.13 2.93 -0.28
C LEU A 31 -12.86 2.15 0.02
N LEU A 32 -12.27 1.53 -1.00
CA LEU A 32 -10.93 0.98 -0.95
C LEU A 32 -9.96 1.96 -1.59
N ILE A 33 -9.01 2.47 -0.81
CA ILE A 33 -7.84 3.22 -1.31
C ILE A 33 -6.75 2.21 -1.64
N ILE A 34 -6.04 2.39 -2.78
CA ILE A 34 -5.04 1.44 -3.26
C ILE A 34 -3.81 2.20 -3.72
N GLU A 35 -2.67 1.90 -3.12
CA GLU A 35 -1.36 2.46 -3.45
C GLU A 35 -0.42 1.42 -4.10
N HIS A 36 0.43 1.89 -5.01
CA HIS A 36 1.40 1.09 -5.78
C HIS A 36 2.71 0.84 -5.02
N GLY A 37 3.63 0.09 -5.62
CA GLY A 37 4.97 -0.21 -5.10
C GLY A 37 6.04 0.81 -5.47
N TYR A 38 7.29 0.51 -5.10
CA TYR A 38 8.50 1.35 -5.21
C TYR A 38 8.74 1.94 -6.60
N THR A 39 8.53 1.19 -7.67
CA THR A 39 8.71 1.67 -9.06
C THR A 39 7.43 1.59 -9.87
N GLY A 40 6.32 1.32 -9.19
CA GLY A 40 5.04 1.07 -9.80
C GLY A 40 4.24 2.32 -10.13
N ASP A 41 3.06 2.09 -10.64
CA ASP A 41 2.03 3.08 -10.86
C ASP A 41 0.63 2.49 -10.61
N MET A 42 -0.41 3.30 -10.70
CA MET A 42 -1.77 2.86 -10.43
C MET A 42 -2.41 2.01 -11.55
N GLU A 43 -1.74 1.81 -12.68
CA GLU A 43 -2.23 1.00 -13.79
C GLU A 43 -1.58 -0.40 -13.86
N GLU A 44 -0.70 -0.74 -12.91
CA GLU A 44 -0.15 -2.10 -12.81
C GLU A 44 -1.27 -3.15 -12.67
N PRO A 45 -1.14 -4.33 -13.31
CA PRO A 45 -2.19 -5.35 -13.38
C PRO A 45 -2.78 -5.75 -12.02
N HIS A 46 -1.94 -5.91 -11.00
CA HIS A 46 -2.38 -6.29 -9.65
C HIS A 46 -3.11 -5.13 -8.94
N ILE A 47 -2.69 -3.87 -9.14
CA ILE A 47 -3.38 -2.68 -8.61
C ILE A 47 -4.76 -2.52 -9.27
N VAL A 48 -4.82 -2.65 -10.59
CA VAL A 48 -6.09 -2.62 -11.35
C VAL A 48 -6.99 -3.79 -10.95
N GLY A 49 -6.42 -4.99 -10.80
CA GLY A 49 -7.15 -6.19 -10.40
C GLY A 49 -7.79 -6.07 -9.01
N VAL A 50 -7.08 -5.50 -8.04
CA VAL A 50 -7.60 -5.23 -6.69
C VAL A 50 -8.71 -4.17 -6.72
N ALA A 51 -8.57 -3.10 -7.51
CA ALA A 51 -9.62 -2.11 -7.70
C ALA A 51 -10.88 -2.71 -8.33
N GLN A 52 -10.72 -3.56 -9.35
CA GLN A 52 -11.83 -4.28 -9.97
C GLN A 52 -12.49 -5.24 -8.98
N ALA A 53 -11.69 -5.96 -8.17
CA ALA A 53 -12.20 -6.82 -7.11
C ALA A 53 -13.15 -6.08 -6.16
N ALA A 54 -12.75 -4.88 -5.73
CA ALA A 54 -13.55 -4.02 -4.86
C ALA A 54 -14.85 -3.54 -5.55
N THR A 55 -14.75 -3.05 -6.80
CA THR A 55 -15.93 -2.55 -7.52
C THR A 55 -16.93 -3.63 -7.90
N ASP A 56 -16.48 -4.85 -8.15
CA ASP A 56 -17.36 -6.00 -8.43
C ASP A 56 -18.28 -6.36 -7.24
N ILE A 57 -17.87 -6.04 -6.03
CA ILE A 57 -18.62 -6.34 -4.79
C ILE A 57 -19.30 -5.11 -4.17
N GLY A 58 -19.32 -3.99 -4.89
CA GLY A 58 -20.07 -2.79 -4.51
C GLY A 58 -19.30 -1.76 -3.69
N PHE A 59 -17.96 -1.85 -3.64
CA PHE A 59 -17.09 -0.78 -3.13
C PHE A 59 -16.83 0.26 -4.22
N ALA A 60 -16.56 1.50 -3.83
CA ALA A 60 -15.79 2.41 -4.66
C ALA A 60 -14.29 2.10 -4.49
N ALA A 61 -13.49 2.38 -5.51
CA ALA A 61 -12.05 2.16 -5.47
C ALA A 61 -11.31 3.44 -5.88
N LEU A 62 -10.39 3.90 -5.04
CA LEU A 62 -9.52 5.05 -5.27
C LEU A 62 -8.09 4.57 -5.43
N ARG A 63 -7.57 4.59 -6.65
CA ARG A 63 -6.17 4.34 -6.95
C ARG A 63 -5.41 5.66 -6.95
N ILE A 64 -4.21 5.67 -6.40
CA ILE A 64 -3.39 6.88 -6.23
C ILE A 64 -1.96 6.62 -6.68
N GLU A 65 -1.36 7.59 -7.36
CA GLU A 65 0.08 7.67 -7.59
C GLU A 65 0.70 8.64 -6.59
N LEU A 66 1.78 8.21 -5.95
CA LEU A 66 2.44 8.97 -4.91
C LEU A 66 3.65 9.76 -5.44
N TYR A 67 4.27 10.58 -4.61
CA TYR A 67 5.38 11.48 -4.96
C TYR A 67 6.44 10.81 -5.85
N GLY A 68 6.72 11.46 -6.97
CA GLY A 68 7.76 11.03 -7.91
C GLY A 68 7.40 9.85 -8.81
N HIS A 69 6.12 9.42 -8.82
CA HIS A 69 5.63 8.29 -9.60
C HIS A 69 4.47 8.68 -10.52
N GLY A 70 4.36 7.98 -11.64
CA GLY A 70 3.29 8.17 -12.61
C GLY A 70 3.16 9.61 -13.08
N LYS A 71 1.95 10.17 -12.92
CA LYS A 71 1.64 11.58 -13.25
C LYS A 71 1.66 12.50 -12.03
N SER A 72 1.97 11.99 -10.85
CA SER A 72 2.09 12.79 -9.64
C SER A 72 3.33 13.69 -9.66
N GLY A 73 3.26 14.78 -8.92
CA GLY A 73 4.38 15.71 -8.78
C GLY A 73 5.58 15.12 -8.06
N GLY A 74 6.70 15.85 -8.07
CA GLY A 74 7.94 15.40 -7.45
C GLY A 74 8.85 14.64 -8.40
N THR A 75 9.88 14.03 -7.83
CA THR A 75 10.85 13.22 -8.59
C THR A 75 11.12 11.91 -7.87
N PHE A 76 11.35 10.84 -8.63
CA PHE A 76 11.69 9.53 -8.08
C PHE A 76 12.88 9.60 -7.12
N ARG A 77 13.92 10.37 -7.45
CA ARG A 77 15.10 10.56 -6.60
C ARG A 77 14.76 11.03 -5.18
N GLU A 78 13.79 11.91 -5.06
CA GLU A 78 13.46 12.58 -3.78
C GLU A 78 12.32 11.92 -3.01
N HIS A 79 11.72 10.82 -3.52
CA HIS A 79 10.69 10.13 -2.76
C HIS A 79 11.26 9.45 -1.51
N THR A 80 10.45 9.32 -0.49
CA THR A 80 10.76 8.57 0.73
C THR A 80 9.47 7.94 1.26
N ILE A 81 9.59 6.89 2.06
CA ILE A 81 8.43 6.28 2.71
C ILE A 81 7.71 7.30 3.61
N VAL A 82 8.45 8.20 4.25
CA VAL A 82 7.85 9.26 5.10
C VAL A 82 7.02 10.25 4.29
N LYS A 83 7.46 10.62 3.07
CA LYS A 83 6.64 11.43 2.17
C LYS A 83 5.36 10.70 1.79
N TRP A 84 5.45 9.44 1.40
CA TRP A 84 4.29 8.62 1.06
C TRP A 84 3.31 8.48 2.23
N ILE A 85 3.80 8.31 3.46
CA ILE A 85 2.96 8.34 4.66
C ILE A 85 2.19 9.68 4.76
N SER A 86 2.89 10.81 4.61
CA SER A 86 2.27 12.14 4.69
C SER A 86 1.21 12.34 3.60
N GLU A 87 1.50 11.91 2.38
CA GLU A 87 0.57 11.97 1.25
C GLU A 87 -0.65 11.08 1.48
N MET A 88 -0.46 9.85 1.96
CA MET A 88 -1.57 8.96 2.25
C MET A 88 -2.48 9.47 3.37
N LEU A 89 -1.96 10.18 4.37
CA LEU A 89 -2.79 10.90 5.35
C LEU A 89 -3.67 11.95 4.67
N THR A 90 -3.13 12.73 3.73
CA THR A 90 -3.91 13.68 2.92
C THR A 90 -4.97 12.98 2.05
N VAL A 91 -4.63 11.85 1.44
CA VAL A 91 -5.58 11.05 0.63
C VAL A 91 -6.72 10.50 1.51
N ILE A 92 -6.42 10.05 2.73
CA ILE A 92 -7.43 9.59 3.69
C ILE A 92 -8.33 10.75 4.12
N ASP A 93 -7.78 11.94 4.41
CA ASP A 93 -8.57 13.12 4.74
C ASP A 93 -9.47 13.56 3.57
N TYR A 94 -8.96 13.50 2.34
CA TYR A 94 -9.78 13.69 1.15
C TYR A 94 -10.92 12.65 1.09
N ALA A 95 -10.63 11.38 1.27
CA ALA A 95 -11.63 10.31 1.25
C ALA A 95 -12.71 10.50 2.31
N LYS A 96 -12.36 10.95 3.52
CA LYS A 96 -13.29 11.28 4.60
C LYS A 96 -14.21 12.46 4.26
N SER A 97 -13.78 13.37 3.39
CA SER A 97 -14.57 14.53 2.96
C SER A 97 -15.64 14.19 1.92
N LEU A 98 -15.62 12.98 1.36
CA LEU A 98 -16.56 12.55 0.33
C LEU A 98 -17.89 12.06 0.94
N ASP A 99 -18.97 12.77 0.67
CA ASP A 99 -20.30 12.49 1.25
C ASP A 99 -20.82 11.06 1.01
N PHE A 100 -20.36 10.42 -0.07
CA PHE A 100 -20.77 9.08 -0.44
C PHE A 100 -19.98 7.95 0.26
N VAL A 101 -18.93 8.26 1.03
CA VAL A 101 -18.11 7.25 1.72
C VAL A 101 -18.75 6.89 3.06
N ASP A 102 -18.95 5.57 3.30
CA ASP A 102 -19.51 5.06 4.55
C ASP A 102 -18.66 3.99 5.25
N GLY A 103 -17.48 3.71 4.71
CA GLY A 103 -16.47 2.81 5.28
C GLY A 103 -15.16 3.00 4.54
N LEU A 104 -14.02 2.81 5.19
CA LEU A 104 -12.72 3.13 4.61
C LEU A 104 -11.71 2.00 4.81
N TYR A 105 -11.14 1.52 3.70
CA TYR A 105 -10.17 0.45 3.66
C TYR A 105 -8.93 0.91 2.90
N LEU A 106 -7.76 0.38 3.27
CA LEU A 106 -6.49 0.73 2.65
C LEU A 106 -5.77 -0.53 2.18
N ALA A 107 -5.42 -0.58 0.90
CA ALA A 107 -4.57 -1.60 0.30
C ALA A 107 -3.30 -0.97 -0.26
N GLY A 108 -2.21 -1.71 -0.27
CA GLY A 108 -0.98 -1.28 -0.91
C GLY A 108 -0.10 -2.46 -1.28
N HIS A 109 0.66 -2.34 -2.38
CA HIS A 109 1.58 -3.35 -2.85
C HIS A 109 3.03 -2.98 -2.49
N SER A 110 3.82 -3.94 -2.05
CA SER A 110 5.25 -3.78 -1.82
C SER A 110 5.57 -2.61 -0.87
N GLN A 111 6.28 -1.56 -1.30
CA GLN A 111 6.49 -0.33 -0.52
C GLN A 111 5.15 0.31 -0.11
N GLY A 112 4.14 0.33 -0.99
CA GLY A 112 2.79 0.75 -0.63
C GLY A 112 2.17 -0.13 0.45
N GLY A 113 2.42 -1.44 0.44
CA GLY A 113 2.00 -2.36 1.50
C GLY A 113 2.61 -2.01 2.86
N LEU A 114 3.90 -1.67 2.89
CA LEU A 114 4.58 -1.16 4.09
C LEU A 114 3.99 0.19 4.52
N THR A 115 3.76 1.11 3.57
CA THR A 115 3.14 2.42 3.86
C THR A 115 1.74 2.23 4.44
N ALA A 116 0.92 1.35 3.86
CA ALA A 116 -0.41 1.02 4.38
C ALA A 116 -0.38 0.51 5.84
N MET A 117 0.61 -0.30 6.21
CA MET A 117 0.79 -0.77 7.59
C MET A 117 1.10 0.38 8.54
N LEU A 118 1.99 1.30 8.16
CA LEU A 118 2.39 2.45 8.96
C LEU A 118 1.26 3.47 9.11
N VAL A 119 0.61 3.82 8.01
CA VAL A 119 -0.55 4.72 7.97
C VAL A 119 -1.73 4.12 8.72
N GLY A 120 -1.95 2.80 8.61
CA GLY A 120 -2.98 2.09 9.35
C GLY A 120 -2.88 2.27 10.86
N ALA A 121 -1.67 2.27 11.40
CA ALA A 121 -1.45 2.54 12.83
C ALA A 121 -1.81 3.98 13.24
N MET A 122 -1.60 4.95 12.34
CA MET A 122 -1.90 6.37 12.55
C MET A 122 -3.41 6.62 12.43
N GLU A 123 -4.06 6.02 11.45
CA GLU A 123 -5.49 6.18 11.13
C GLU A 123 -6.36 4.99 11.61
N ARG A 124 -5.91 4.28 12.65
CA ARG A 124 -6.55 3.06 13.20
C ARG A 124 -8.01 3.25 13.63
N ASP A 125 -8.39 4.47 13.98
CA ASP A 125 -9.75 4.79 14.39
C ASP A 125 -10.67 5.06 13.18
N VAL A 126 -10.09 5.41 12.03
CA VAL A 126 -10.75 5.75 10.77
C VAL A 126 -10.86 4.56 9.83
N LEU A 127 -9.76 3.86 9.60
CA LEU A 127 -9.71 2.73 8.67
C LEU A 127 -10.43 1.50 9.25
N ASP A 128 -11.24 0.83 8.43
CA ASP A 128 -12.00 -0.37 8.81
C ASP A 128 -11.26 -1.68 8.51
N GLY A 129 -10.22 -1.63 7.69
CA GLY A 129 -9.35 -2.78 7.40
C GLY A 129 -8.15 -2.41 6.54
N LEU A 130 -7.12 -3.27 6.57
CA LEU A 130 -5.89 -3.14 5.79
C LEU A 130 -5.68 -4.35 4.90
N ILE A 131 -5.11 -4.12 3.71
CA ILE A 131 -4.75 -5.18 2.75
C ILE A 131 -3.32 -4.93 2.26
N PRO A 132 -2.28 -5.20 3.06
CA PRO A 132 -0.89 -5.21 2.60
C PRO A 132 -0.64 -6.40 1.66
N LEU A 133 -0.27 -6.11 0.42
CA LEU A 133 0.08 -7.07 -0.62
C LEU A 133 1.61 -7.10 -0.76
N ALA A 134 2.25 -8.25 -0.51
CA ALA A 134 3.70 -8.41 -0.49
C ALA A 134 4.43 -7.25 0.21
N PRO A 135 4.05 -6.87 1.46
CA PRO A 135 4.53 -5.64 2.08
C PRO A 135 6.05 -5.65 2.25
N ALA A 136 6.72 -4.61 1.73
CA ALA A 136 8.18 -4.51 1.71
C ALA A 136 8.78 -4.13 3.07
N ILE A 137 8.47 -4.89 4.11
CA ILE A 137 8.98 -4.71 5.47
C ILE A 137 10.53 -4.80 5.49
N VAL A 138 11.08 -5.60 4.58
CA VAL A 138 12.53 -5.78 4.36
C VAL A 138 13.28 -4.46 4.14
N ILE A 139 12.64 -3.39 3.66
CA ILE A 139 13.28 -2.10 3.37
C ILE A 139 13.99 -1.53 4.61
N ARG A 140 13.37 -1.63 5.79
CA ARG A 140 13.99 -1.18 7.03
C ARG A 140 15.26 -1.98 7.36
N ASP A 141 15.19 -3.29 7.25
CA ASP A 141 16.32 -4.17 7.57
C ASP A 141 17.45 -4.01 6.55
N MET A 142 17.13 -3.84 5.27
CA MET A 142 18.12 -3.51 4.23
C MET A 142 18.82 -2.19 4.56
N ALA A 143 18.08 -1.14 4.90
CA ALA A 143 18.64 0.16 5.27
C ALA A 143 19.55 0.08 6.51
N LEU A 144 19.20 -0.72 7.51
CA LEU A 144 20.00 -0.94 8.71
C LEU A 144 21.25 -1.78 8.43
N LYS A 145 21.20 -2.67 7.43
CA LYS A 145 22.35 -3.48 7.00
C LYS A 145 23.29 -2.76 6.04
N GLY A 146 22.91 -1.57 5.56
CA GLY A 146 23.71 -0.81 4.61
C GLY A 146 23.54 -1.27 3.16
N CYS A 147 22.35 -1.71 2.78
CA CYS A 147 22.03 -2.02 1.39
C CYS A 147 20.63 -1.55 1.01
N VAL A 148 20.43 -1.29 -0.28
CA VAL A 148 19.11 -1.08 -0.93
C VAL A 148 19.22 -1.62 -2.35
N PHE A 149 18.53 -2.72 -2.66
CA PHE A 149 18.66 -3.47 -3.90
C PHE A 149 20.13 -3.78 -4.22
N GLU A 150 20.69 -3.27 -5.34
CA GLU A 150 22.08 -3.49 -5.73
C GLU A 150 23.09 -2.55 -5.05
N ALA A 151 22.61 -1.50 -4.36
CA ALA A 151 23.48 -0.54 -3.72
C ALA A 151 23.93 -1.02 -2.32
N GLU A 152 25.24 -0.89 -2.05
CA GLU A 152 25.85 -1.08 -0.73
C GLU A 152 26.43 0.23 -0.21
N PHE A 153 26.31 0.49 1.07
CA PHE A 153 26.81 1.70 1.73
C PHE A 153 27.07 1.44 3.21
N ASP A 154 27.84 2.33 3.85
CA ASP A 154 28.00 2.32 5.31
C ASP A 154 26.70 2.80 5.96
N PRO A 155 25.99 1.98 6.77
CA PRO A 155 24.72 2.37 7.38
C PRO A 155 24.83 3.50 8.40
N ASP A 156 26.05 3.77 8.93
CA ASP A 156 26.32 4.87 9.86
C ASP A 156 26.72 6.16 9.11
N HIS A 157 27.14 6.06 7.84
CA HIS A 157 27.59 7.17 7.01
C HIS A 157 26.91 7.14 5.63
N ILE A 158 25.58 7.29 5.61
CA ILE A 158 24.76 7.20 4.40
C ILE A 158 25.14 8.32 3.42
N PRO A 159 25.52 8.01 2.16
CA PRO A 159 25.82 9.01 1.14
C PRO A 159 24.58 9.83 0.74
N ASP A 160 24.81 10.99 0.13
CA ASP A 160 23.70 11.84 -0.31
C ASP A 160 22.93 11.26 -1.49
N GLU A 161 23.57 10.40 -2.29
CA GLU A 161 22.99 9.68 -3.41
C GLU A 161 23.30 8.18 -3.32
N ILE A 162 22.30 7.37 -3.66
CA ILE A 162 22.36 5.91 -3.68
C ILE A 162 21.84 5.46 -5.03
N ASN A 163 22.53 4.53 -5.68
CA ASN A 163 22.15 3.96 -6.97
C ASN A 163 21.63 2.53 -6.78
N PRO A 164 20.33 2.33 -6.55
CA PRO A 164 19.74 1.01 -6.30
C PRO A 164 19.73 0.11 -7.56
N SER A 165 19.95 0.70 -8.73
CA SER A 165 20.16 0.05 -10.03
C SER A 165 20.94 0.98 -10.97
N GLU A 166 21.36 0.48 -12.15
CA GLU A 166 22.13 1.29 -13.12
C GLU A 166 21.40 2.55 -13.61
N ASP A 167 20.07 2.52 -13.67
CA ASP A 167 19.22 3.56 -14.27
C ASP A 167 18.50 4.43 -13.22
N ARG A 168 18.73 4.22 -11.91
CA ARG A 168 17.98 4.90 -10.84
C ARG A 168 18.89 5.49 -9.78
N VAL A 169 18.48 6.65 -9.32
CA VAL A 169 19.15 7.36 -8.22
C VAL A 169 18.12 7.67 -7.13
N LEU A 170 18.46 7.38 -5.89
CA LEU A 170 17.74 7.80 -4.70
C LEU A 170 18.55 8.81 -3.90
N SER A 171 17.88 9.77 -3.29
CA SER A 171 18.47 10.55 -2.21
C SER A 171 18.79 9.64 -1.01
N GLY A 172 19.91 9.84 -0.36
CA GLY A 172 20.25 9.15 0.90
C GLY A 172 19.19 9.33 2.00
N ASN A 173 18.32 10.33 1.87
CA ASN A 173 17.19 10.52 2.77
C ASN A 173 16.17 9.37 2.71
N TYR A 174 16.08 8.64 1.60
CA TYR A 174 15.27 7.44 1.52
C TYR A 174 15.69 6.42 2.57
N VAL A 175 16.99 6.14 2.64
CA VAL A 175 17.57 5.17 3.60
C VAL A 175 17.53 5.71 5.02
N ARG A 176 17.89 6.98 5.24
CA ARG A 176 17.82 7.61 6.58
C ARG A 176 16.42 7.52 7.16
N ALA A 177 15.39 7.75 6.33
CA ALA A 177 14.00 7.60 6.72
C ALA A 177 13.63 6.13 6.97
N ALA A 178 14.09 5.21 6.11
CA ALA A 178 13.79 3.78 6.23
C ALA A 178 14.34 3.16 7.52
N GLN A 179 15.54 3.55 7.96
CA GLN A 179 16.14 3.09 9.23
C GLN A 179 15.28 3.43 10.46
N MET A 180 14.48 4.49 10.39
CA MET A 180 13.68 5.00 11.52
C MET A 180 12.23 4.49 11.54
N LEU A 181 11.83 3.61 10.62
CA LEU A 181 10.44 3.16 10.52
C LEU A 181 10.03 2.29 11.71
N PRO A 182 8.96 2.65 12.45
CA PRO A 182 8.49 1.93 13.62
C PRO A 182 7.53 0.78 13.24
N VAL A 183 8.00 -0.18 12.43
CA VAL A 183 7.14 -1.21 11.82
C VAL A 183 6.45 -2.09 12.88
N ASP A 184 7.20 -2.60 13.85
CA ASP A 184 6.65 -3.45 14.91
C ASP A 184 5.62 -2.72 15.77
N GLU A 185 5.88 -1.45 16.06
CA GLU A 185 4.95 -0.59 16.80
C GLU A 185 3.66 -0.35 15.99
N ALA A 186 3.79 -0.10 14.70
CA ALA A 186 2.64 0.08 13.81
C ALA A 186 1.76 -1.17 13.77
N ILE A 187 2.34 -2.36 13.58
CA ILE A 187 1.62 -3.63 13.61
C ILE A 187 0.87 -3.79 14.94
N SER A 188 1.53 -3.49 16.06
CA SER A 188 0.92 -3.67 17.39
C SER A 188 -0.25 -2.72 17.67
N ARG A 189 -0.33 -1.57 17.00
CA ARG A 189 -1.36 -0.54 17.19
C ARG A 189 -2.63 -0.77 16.40
N PHE A 190 -2.56 -1.42 15.24
CA PHE A 190 -3.75 -1.68 14.43
C PHE A 190 -4.45 -2.96 14.88
N LYS A 191 -5.72 -2.86 15.32
CA LYS A 191 -6.49 -3.97 15.91
C LYS A 191 -7.68 -4.42 15.06
N LYS A 192 -8.02 -3.64 14.02
CA LYS A 192 -9.06 -3.98 13.07
C LYS A 192 -8.56 -5.06 12.09
N PRO A 193 -9.43 -5.65 11.25
CA PRO A 193 -9.05 -6.72 10.34
C PRO A 193 -7.91 -6.35 9.39
N VAL A 194 -6.97 -7.27 9.20
CA VAL A 194 -5.86 -7.18 8.25
C VAL A 194 -5.86 -8.42 7.36
N LEU A 195 -5.68 -8.24 6.05
CA LEU A 195 -5.36 -9.30 5.11
C LEU A 195 -3.95 -9.09 4.57
N ILE A 196 -3.02 -9.97 4.88
CA ILE A 196 -1.72 -10.02 4.21
C ILE A 196 -1.80 -11.07 3.10
N VAL A 197 -1.45 -10.68 1.86
CA VAL A 197 -1.28 -11.61 0.75
C VAL A 197 0.19 -11.57 0.32
N HIS A 198 0.84 -12.74 0.18
CA HIS A 198 2.24 -12.81 -0.21
C HIS A 198 2.50 -14.06 -1.07
N ALA A 199 3.36 -13.95 -2.06
CA ALA A 199 3.78 -15.08 -2.86
C ALA A 199 4.95 -15.84 -2.16
N ASP A 200 4.95 -17.17 -2.20
CA ASP A 200 5.99 -17.96 -1.53
C ASP A 200 7.34 -17.93 -2.26
N THR A 201 7.32 -17.65 -3.56
CA THR A 201 8.52 -17.52 -4.41
C THR A 201 8.84 -16.07 -4.78
N ASP A 202 8.38 -15.11 -3.96
CA ASP A 202 8.70 -13.69 -4.10
C ASP A 202 10.22 -13.47 -3.97
N GLU A 203 10.84 -13.06 -5.07
CA GLU A 203 12.28 -12.83 -5.20
C GLU A 203 12.73 -11.46 -4.69
N THR A 204 11.78 -10.55 -4.44
CA THR A 204 12.05 -9.17 -4.02
C THR A 204 11.89 -8.99 -2.51
N VAL A 205 10.80 -9.53 -1.96
CA VAL A 205 10.50 -9.47 -0.53
C VAL A 205 10.35 -10.90 0.01
N PRO A 206 11.29 -11.39 0.82
CA PRO A 206 11.19 -12.74 1.40
C PRO A 206 9.87 -12.95 2.15
N VAL A 207 9.16 -14.03 1.84
CA VAL A 207 7.85 -14.37 2.43
C VAL A 207 7.89 -14.49 3.97
N SER A 208 9.08 -14.70 4.55
CA SER A 208 9.28 -14.73 6.02
C SER A 208 8.80 -13.46 6.71
N TYR A 209 8.94 -12.30 6.06
CA TYR A 209 8.42 -11.03 6.59
C TYR A 209 6.89 -11.01 6.73
N ALA A 210 6.18 -11.69 5.84
CA ALA A 210 4.72 -11.82 5.95
C ALA A 210 4.33 -12.74 7.12
N PHE A 211 5.04 -13.83 7.33
CA PHE A 211 4.82 -14.70 8.49
C PHE A 211 5.09 -13.96 9.81
N GLU A 212 6.23 -13.27 9.91
CA GLU A 212 6.58 -12.51 11.10
C GLU A 212 5.58 -11.38 11.41
N ALA A 213 5.09 -10.68 10.37
CA ALA A 213 4.05 -9.67 10.53
C ALA A 213 2.73 -10.28 10.98
N ALA A 214 2.35 -11.43 10.42
CA ALA A 214 1.12 -12.12 10.78
C ALA A 214 1.14 -12.60 12.25
N GLU A 215 2.28 -13.03 12.77
CA GLU A 215 2.41 -13.41 14.18
C GLU A 215 2.19 -12.23 15.15
N LYS A 216 2.48 -11.01 14.70
CA LYS A 216 2.40 -9.79 15.53
C LYS A 216 1.04 -9.08 15.47
N TYR A 217 0.29 -9.21 14.37
CA TYR A 217 -1.06 -8.68 14.28
C TYR A 217 -2.06 -9.48 15.12
N SER A 218 -2.93 -8.81 15.84
CA SER A 218 -3.94 -9.49 16.68
C SER A 218 -5.19 -9.94 15.91
N ASN A 219 -5.42 -9.42 14.71
CA ASN A 219 -6.59 -9.73 13.88
C ASN A 219 -6.15 -9.78 12.40
N VAL A 220 -5.52 -10.86 12.00
CA VAL A 220 -4.94 -11.00 10.66
C VAL A 220 -5.37 -12.30 9.99
N GLN A 221 -5.54 -12.22 8.68
CA GLN A 221 -5.57 -13.36 7.79
C GLN A 221 -4.32 -13.26 6.89
N LEU A 222 -3.51 -14.31 6.88
CA LEU A 222 -2.40 -14.47 5.96
C LEU A 222 -2.81 -15.43 4.84
N VAL A 223 -2.62 -15.01 3.60
CA VAL A 223 -2.84 -15.83 2.40
C VAL A 223 -1.52 -15.92 1.63
N ILE A 224 -1.03 -17.14 1.46
CA ILE A 224 0.15 -17.42 0.67
C ILE A 224 -0.27 -17.88 -0.72
N ILE A 225 0.27 -17.23 -1.76
CA ILE A 225 0.06 -17.60 -3.17
C ILE A 225 1.24 -18.47 -3.59
N GLU A 226 1.02 -19.77 -3.68
CA GLU A 226 2.06 -20.75 -3.98
C GLU A 226 2.55 -20.64 -5.42
N GLY A 227 3.89 -20.55 -5.64
CA GLY A 227 4.51 -20.52 -6.95
C GLY A 227 4.23 -19.26 -7.76
N ASP A 228 4.13 -18.11 -7.10
CA ASP A 228 3.95 -16.81 -7.75
C ASP A 228 5.08 -15.85 -7.39
N THR A 229 5.17 -14.76 -8.14
CA THR A 229 6.20 -13.71 -8.05
C THR A 229 5.75 -12.55 -7.16
N HIS A 230 6.65 -11.57 -6.97
CA HIS A 230 6.37 -10.34 -6.22
C HIS A 230 5.14 -9.57 -6.73
N CYS A 231 4.93 -9.53 -8.05
CA CYS A 231 3.82 -8.81 -8.70
C CYS A 231 2.61 -9.70 -9.05
N TYR A 232 2.60 -10.96 -8.61
CA TYR A 232 1.51 -11.91 -8.86
C TYR A 232 1.27 -12.19 -10.34
N ASP A 233 2.34 -12.39 -11.11
CA ASP A 233 2.32 -12.52 -12.56
C ASP A 233 1.58 -13.77 -13.08
N HIS A 234 1.44 -14.80 -12.24
CA HIS A 234 0.90 -16.09 -12.64
C HIS A 234 -0.48 -16.39 -12.03
N LYS A 235 -0.74 -15.92 -10.80
CA LYS A 235 -1.93 -16.30 -10.02
C LYS A 235 -2.71 -15.10 -9.47
N LEU A 236 -2.67 -13.97 -10.16
CA LEU A 236 -3.45 -12.79 -9.79
C LEU A 236 -4.93 -13.08 -9.47
N PRO A 237 -5.63 -14.02 -10.16
CA PRO A 237 -7.01 -14.38 -9.78
C PRO A 237 -7.16 -14.89 -8.34
N GLU A 238 -6.14 -15.57 -7.77
CA GLU A 238 -6.16 -16.04 -6.39
C GLU A 238 -6.04 -14.87 -5.40
N VAL A 239 -5.19 -13.88 -5.71
CA VAL A 239 -5.08 -12.62 -4.95
C VAL A 239 -6.41 -11.87 -4.96
N ILE A 240 -7.00 -11.68 -6.16
CA ILE A 240 -8.30 -11.03 -6.35
C ILE A 240 -9.39 -11.72 -5.52
N LYS A 241 -9.41 -13.05 -5.51
CA LYS A 241 -10.35 -13.82 -4.70
C LYS A 241 -10.15 -13.58 -3.21
N ALA A 242 -8.91 -13.62 -2.71
CA ALA A 242 -8.61 -13.38 -1.30
C ALA A 242 -9.05 -11.97 -0.87
N VAL A 243 -8.80 -10.95 -1.69
CA VAL A 243 -9.23 -9.57 -1.44
C VAL A 243 -10.75 -9.45 -1.41
N LYS A 244 -11.47 -10.05 -2.38
CA LYS A 244 -12.95 -10.05 -2.39
C LYS A 244 -13.53 -10.71 -1.14
N ASP A 245 -13.05 -11.88 -0.79
CA ASP A 245 -13.55 -12.64 0.37
C ASP A 245 -13.33 -11.86 1.67
N PHE A 246 -12.18 -11.23 1.82
CA PHE A 246 -11.85 -10.38 2.97
C PHE A 246 -12.78 -9.17 3.04
N LEU A 247 -12.92 -8.39 1.97
CA LEU A 247 -13.75 -7.18 1.94
C LEU A 247 -15.23 -7.50 2.20
N ILE A 248 -15.79 -8.57 1.61
CA ILE A 248 -17.16 -9.00 1.86
C ILE A 248 -17.37 -9.33 3.34
N ARG A 249 -16.47 -10.11 3.93
CA ARG A 249 -16.56 -10.51 5.33
C ARG A 249 -16.48 -9.29 6.25
N THR A 250 -15.44 -8.49 6.12
CA THR A 250 -15.18 -7.36 7.02
C THR A 250 -16.28 -6.29 6.92
N GLU A 251 -16.76 -5.98 5.71
CA GLU A 251 -17.85 -5.04 5.51
C GLU A 251 -19.18 -5.56 6.07
N THR A 252 -19.43 -6.87 5.95
CA THR A 252 -20.61 -7.49 6.55
C THR A 252 -20.57 -7.42 8.09
N GLU A 253 -19.41 -7.60 8.69
CA GLU A 253 -19.20 -7.48 10.14
C GLU A 253 -19.34 -6.02 10.61
N ARG A 254 -18.72 -5.07 9.89
CA ARG A 254 -18.81 -3.64 10.18
C ARG A 254 -20.27 -3.15 10.24
N LYS A 255 -21.12 -3.58 9.30
CA LYS A 255 -22.54 -3.18 9.23
C LYS A 255 -23.45 -3.77 10.29
N LYS A 256 -22.95 -4.71 11.10
CA LYS A 256 -23.72 -5.27 12.23
C LYS A 256 -23.55 -4.48 13.54
N HIS A 257 -22.56 -3.61 13.60
CA HIS A 257 -22.20 -2.78 14.75
C HIS A 257 -22.43 -1.30 14.46
#